data_b537566b361b68ab81c06f1add353193
#
_entry.id   b537566b361b68ab81c06f1add353193
#
_cell.length_a   1.000
_cell.length_b   1.000
_cell.length_c   1.000
_cell.angle_alpha   90.00
_cell.angle_beta   90.00
_cell.angle_gamma   90.00
#
_symmetry.space_group_name_H-M   'P 1'
#
loop_
_entity.id
_entity.type
_entity.pdbx_description
1 polymer ?
#
loop_
_entity_poly.entity_id
_entity_poly.type
_entity_poly.pdbx_seq_one_letter_code
_entity_poly.pdbx_strand_id
1 'polypeptide(L)'
;TLLTEKLVDIIDQSGVDEVKVRTPITCKTRHGLCAHCYGRDLARGKLVNAGEAVGVIAAQSIGEPGTQLTMRTFHIGGAASRAAAASQVEAKSNGTARFSSQMRYVANNKGELVVIGRSCEVVIHDDIGRERERHKVPYGAILLVQDGEAIKAGQTLATWDPHTRPMITEHAGMVKFENVEEGVTVAKQTDDVTGLSTLVVIDGKRRSSSASKLLRPTVKLLDENGLEICIPGTTTPVSMAFPVGAVITIREGQEVGKGDVLARIPQASSKTRDIT
;
A
#
# COMPACT_ATOMS: atom_id res chain seq x y z
N THR A 1 -16.45 18.97 21.17
CA THR A 1 -16.72 20.11 20.26
C THR A 1 -17.26 19.54 18.95
N LEU A 2 -18.26 20.17 18.36
CA LEU A 2 -18.78 19.82 17.05
C LEU A 2 -17.85 20.44 15.98
N LEU A 3 -17.40 19.65 15.03
CA LEU A 3 -16.58 20.15 13.92
C LEU A 3 -17.46 20.99 12.98
N THR A 4 -17.14 22.26 12.87
CA THR A 4 -17.73 23.20 11.94
C THR A 4 -16.74 23.50 10.83
N GLU A 5 -17.17 24.07 9.70
CA GLU A 5 -16.28 24.44 8.59
C GLU A 5 -15.11 25.31 9.06
N LYS A 6 -15.37 26.29 9.90
CA LYS A 6 -14.31 27.15 10.47
C LYS A 6 -13.26 26.38 11.29
N LEU A 7 -13.67 25.32 11.98
CA LEU A 7 -12.73 24.47 12.73
C LEU A 7 -11.97 23.54 11.81
N VAL A 8 -12.57 23.09 10.72
CA VAL A 8 -11.90 22.30 9.68
C VAL A 8 -10.80 23.14 9.02
N ASP A 9 -11.08 24.40 8.65
CA ASP A 9 -10.07 25.32 8.08
C ASP A 9 -8.89 25.53 9.04
N ILE A 10 -9.15 25.64 10.34
CA ILE A 10 -8.09 25.79 11.37
C ILE A 10 -7.25 24.52 11.46
N ILE A 11 -7.89 23.33 11.40
CA ILE A 11 -7.17 22.05 11.43
C ILE A 11 -6.29 21.90 10.20
N ASP A 12 -6.82 22.23 9.02
CA ASP A 12 -6.07 22.17 7.76
C ASP A 12 -4.84 23.08 7.77
N GLN A 13 -5.01 24.32 8.27
CA GLN A 13 -3.91 25.28 8.42
C GLN A 13 -2.89 24.90 9.51
N SER A 14 -3.27 24.06 10.48
CA SER A 14 -2.40 23.66 11.58
C SER A 14 -1.38 22.58 11.22
N GLY A 15 -1.51 21.93 10.04
CA GLY A 15 -0.63 20.85 9.58
C GLY A 15 -0.68 19.60 10.44
N VAL A 16 -1.81 19.36 11.11
CA VAL A 16 -2.00 18.15 11.93
C VAL A 16 -2.45 17.00 11.04
N ASP A 17 -1.69 15.92 11.01
CA ASP A 17 -1.97 14.74 10.17
C ASP A 17 -3.11 13.87 10.71
N GLU A 18 -3.32 13.84 12.03
CA GLU A 18 -4.32 12.98 12.66
C GLU A 18 -5.16 13.72 13.69
N VAL A 19 -6.48 13.54 13.62
CA VAL A 19 -7.44 14.11 14.58
C VAL A 19 -8.27 13.01 15.23
N LYS A 20 -8.28 12.96 16.57
CA LYS A 20 -9.05 12.00 17.34
C LYS A 20 -10.52 12.41 17.43
N VAL A 21 -11.41 11.62 16.84
CA VAL A 21 -12.85 11.89 16.80
C VAL A 21 -13.64 10.81 17.53
N ARG A 22 -14.88 11.14 17.92
CA ARG A 22 -15.84 10.16 18.44
C ARG A 22 -16.50 9.42 17.28
N THR A 23 -16.81 8.15 17.48
CA THR A 23 -17.50 7.32 16.50
C THR A 23 -18.60 6.48 17.17
N PRO A 24 -19.70 6.16 16.47
CA PRO A 24 -20.72 5.22 16.95
C PRO A 24 -20.16 3.86 17.33
N ILE A 25 -19.15 3.37 16.60
CA ILE A 25 -18.56 2.02 16.78
C ILE A 25 -17.92 1.86 18.17
N THR A 26 -17.26 2.92 18.68
CA THR A 26 -16.58 2.89 19.99
C THR A 26 -17.41 3.49 21.12
N CYS A 27 -18.71 3.71 20.89
CA CYS A 27 -19.61 4.26 21.90
C CYS A 27 -19.80 3.27 23.06
N LYS A 28 -19.55 3.72 24.29
CA LYS A 28 -19.64 2.90 25.51
C LYS A 28 -21.03 2.95 26.18
N THR A 29 -22.03 3.52 25.53
CA THR A 29 -23.40 3.58 26.05
C THR A 29 -24.00 2.17 26.12
N ARG A 30 -24.63 1.84 27.22
CA ARG A 30 -25.15 0.49 27.45
C ARG A 30 -26.31 0.12 26.52
N HIS A 31 -27.14 1.09 26.17
CA HIS A 31 -28.24 0.92 25.22
C HIS A 31 -28.21 2.08 24.19
N GLY A 32 -28.24 1.73 22.91
CA GLY A 32 -28.19 2.70 21.84
C GLY A 32 -26.86 3.45 21.73
N LEU A 33 -26.91 4.66 21.22
CA LEU A 33 -25.78 5.54 20.99
C LEU A 33 -25.95 6.86 21.71
N CYS A 34 -24.89 7.45 22.22
CA CYS A 34 -24.98 8.81 22.74
C CYS A 34 -24.96 9.85 21.60
N ALA A 35 -25.63 10.97 21.81
CA ALA A 35 -25.74 12.05 20.81
C ALA A 35 -24.36 12.55 20.32
N HIS A 36 -23.36 12.61 21.20
CA HIS A 36 -22.01 13.05 20.81
C HIS A 36 -21.22 12.03 19.97
N CYS A 37 -21.48 10.72 20.12
CA CYS A 37 -20.85 9.70 19.28
C CYS A 37 -21.54 9.57 17.92
N TYR A 38 -22.85 9.82 17.86
CA TYR A 38 -23.58 9.89 16.61
C TYR A 38 -23.26 11.18 15.86
N GLY A 39 -23.30 12.32 16.54
CA GLY A 39 -22.93 13.61 16.00
C GLY A 39 -24.11 14.40 15.42
N ARG A 40 -23.92 14.97 14.23
CA ARG A 40 -24.87 15.86 13.58
C ARG A 40 -25.99 15.08 12.88
N ASP A 41 -27.22 15.47 13.11
CA ASP A 41 -28.34 15.13 12.25
C ASP A 41 -28.24 15.94 10.95
N LEU A 42 -28.04 15.26 9.84
CA LEU A 42 -27.82 15.89 8.54
C LEU A 42 -29.06 16.62 8.02
N ALA A 43 -30.26 16.17 8.41
CA ALA A 43 -31.49 16.81 7.99
C ALA A 43 -31.71 18.18 8.67
N ARG A 44 -31.34 18.30 9.96
CA ARG A 44 -31.55 19.51 10.76
C ARG A 44 -30.30 20.35 10.97
N GLY A 45 -29.13 19.83 10.62
CA GLY A 45 -27.85 20.54 10.78
C GLY A 45 -27.39 20.74 12.24
N LYS A 46 -28.04 20.10 13.20
CA LYS A 46 -27.79 20.22 14.65
C LYS A 46 -27.41 18.88 15.23
N LEU A 47 -26.94 18.86 16.49
CA LEU A 47 -26.71 17.63 17.22
C LEU A 47 -28.01 16.83 17.28
N VAL A 48 -27.92 15.51 17.09
CA VAL A 48 -29.06 14.59 17.11
C VAL A 48 -29.83 14.68 18.44
N ASN A 49 -31.15 14.65 18.39
CA ASN A 49 -32.00 14.65 19.58
C ASN A 49 -32.02 13.25 20.24
N ALA A 50 -32.20 13.23 21.54
CA ALA A 50 -32.45 11.98 22.25
C ALA A 50 -33.80 11.39 21.81
N GLY A 51 -33.84 10.07 21.59
CA GLY A 51 -35.04 9.36 21.15
C GLY A 51 -35.16 9.18 19.62
N GLU A 52 -34.24 9.70 18.83
CA GLU A 52 -34.21 9.43 17.38
C GLU A 52 -33.86 7.97 17.13
N ALA A 53 -34.60 7.33 16.21
CA ALA A 53 -34.43 5.94 15.83
C ALA A 53 -33.29 5.77 14.80
N VAL A 54 -32.07 6.22 15.16
CA VAL A 54 -30.91 6.30 14.23
C VAL A 54 -30.52 4.93 13.65
N GLY A 55 -30.68 3.86 14.41
CA GLY A 55 -30.41 2.52 13.96
C GLY A 55 -31.41 2.04 12.88
N VAL A 56 -32.67 2.39 13.01
CA VAL A 56 -33.71 2.09 12.01
C VAL A 56 -33.45 2.87 10.71
N ILE A 57 -33.12 4.16 10.84
CA ILE A 57 -32.78 5.02 9.70
C ILE A 57 -31.57 4.44 8.94
N ALA A 58 -30.53 4.04 9.65
CA ALA A 58 -29.36 3.42 9.04
C ALA A 58 -29.70 2.08 8.35
N ALA A 59 -30.48 1.22 9.02
CA ALA A 59 -30.88 -0.07 8.46
C ALA A 59 -31.71 0.09 7.18
N GLN A 60 -32.64 1.05 7.15
CA GLN A 60 -33.44 1.35 5.97
C GLN A 60 -32.62 1.93 4.84
N SER A 61 -31.69 2.84 5.14
CA SER A 61 -30.81 3.46 4.12
C SER A 61 -29.83 2.46 3.50
N ILE A 62 -29.41 1.45 4.24
CA ILE A 62 -28.54 0.37 3.76
C ILE A 62 -29.36 -0.70 3.03
N GLY A 63 -30.55 -1.03 3.54
CA GLY A 63 -31.38 -2.11 3.05
C GLY A 63 -32.16 -1.78 1.78
N GLU A 64 -32.56 -0.52 1.60
CA GLU A 64 -33.31 -0.10 0.41
C GLU A 64 -32.53 -0.35 -0.89
N PRO A 65 -31.29 0.14 -1.07
CA PRO A 65 -30.52 -0.20 -2.26
C PRO A 65 -30.07 -1.68 -2.29
N GLY A 66 -29.97 -2.34 -1.13
CA GLY A 66 -29.63 -3.76 -1.03
C GLY A 66 -30.65 -4.68 -1.72
N THR A 67 -31.92 -4.32 -1.75
CA THR A 67 -32.96 -5.09 -2.47
C THR A 67 -32.87 -4.94 -3.98
N GLN A 68 -32.25 -3.89 -4.49
CA GLN A 68 -32.03 -3.63 -5.92
C GLN A 68 -30.71 -4.23 -6.43
N LEU A 69 -29.74 -4.46 -5.53
CA LEU A 69 -28.50 -5.16 -5.83
C LEU A 69 -28.78 -6.66 -5.91
N THR A 70 -28.66 -7.24 -7.11
CA THR A 70 -28.79 -8.68 -7.33
C THR A 70 -27.82 -9.45 -6.44
N MET A 71 -28.22 -10.66 -6.00
CA MET A 71 -27.46 -11.53 -5.09
C MET A 71 -25.99 -11.82 -5.50
N ARG A 72 -25.59 -11.44 -6.72
CA ARG A 72 -24.21 -11.58 -7.23
C ARG A 72 -23.16 -10.77 -6.46
N THR A 73 -23.54 -9.71 -5.74
CA THR A 73 -22.60 -8.88 -4.97
C THR A 73 -22.23 -9.47 -3.61
N PHE A 74 -23.00 -10.41 -3.08
CA PHE A 74 -22.69 -11.03 -1.78
C PHE A 74 -21.45 -11.93 -1.79
N HIS A 75 -21.01 -12.41 -2.96
CA HIS A 75 -19.79 -13.21 -3.06
C HIS A 75 -18.50 -12.39 -3.09
N ILE A 76 -18.57 -11.08 -3.34
CA ILE A 76 -17.39 -10.17 -3.38
C ILE A 76 -16.95 -9.79 -1.97
N GLY A 77 -17.86 -9.67 -1.01
CA GLY A 77 -17.53 -9.31 0.37
C GLY A 77 -16.61 -10.31 1.07
N GLY A 78 -16.75 -11.61 0.78
CA GLY A 78 -15.86 -12.64 1.33
C GLY A 78 -14.45 -12.62 0.76
N ALA A 79 -14.27 -12.19 -0.49
CA ALA A 79 -12.98 -12.05 -1.13
C ALA A 79 -12.23 -10.79 -0.65
N ALA A 80 -12.95 -9.68 -0.44
CA ALA A 80 -12.37 -8.44 0.09
C ALA A 80 -11.90 -8.61 1.54
N SER A 81 -12.65 -9.34 2.37
CA SER A 81 -12.26 -9.65 3.75
C SER A 81 -11.03 -10.56 3.82
N ARG A 82 -10.89 -11.51 2.88
CA ARG A 82 -9.68 -12.36 2.79
C ARG A 82 -8.47 -11.59 2.26
N ALA A 83 -8.66 -10.64 1.35
CA ALA A 83 -7.58 -9.78 0.87
C ALA A 83 -7.07 -8.84 1.97
N ALA A 84 -7.95 -8.28 2.79
CA ALA A 84 -7.56 -7.46 3.95
C ALA A 84 -6.79 -8.28 5.00
N ALA A 85 -7.13 -9.56 5.18
CA ALA A 85 -6.41 -10.47 6.08
C ALA A 85 -4.99 -10.85 5.59
N ALA A 86 -4.70 -10.63 4.30
CA ALA A 86 -3.42 -10.99 3.70
C ALA A 86 -2.41 -9.84 3.64
N SER A 87 -2.69 -8.69 4.26
CA SER A 87 -1.80 -7.50 4.25
C SER A 87 -0.76 -7.48 5.37
N GLN A 88 -0.86 -8.41 6.32
CA GLN A 88 0.06 -8.51 7.46
C GLN A 88 0.22 -9.96 7.92
N VAL A 89 1.29 -10.21 8.62
CA VAL A 89 1.57 -11.48 9.32
C VAL A 89 1.75 -11.19 10.79
N GLU A 90 1.02 -11.94 11.62
CA GLU A 90 1.07 -11.86 13.07
C GLU A 90 1.61 -13.17 13.66
N ALA A 91 2.36 -13.04 14.75
CA ALA A 91 2.80 -14.17 15.55
C ALA A 91 1.62 -14.79 16.31
N LYS A 92 1.48 -16.10 16.27
CA LYS A 92 0.44 -16.82 17.03
C LYS A 92 0.95 -17.29 18.40
N SER A 93 2.25 -17.41 18.55
CA SER A 93 2.91 -17.87 19.78
C SER A 93 4.01 -16.90 20.23
N ASN A 94 4.37 -16.96 21.50
CA ASN A 94 5.52 -16.25 22.04
C ASN A 94 6.81 -16.98 21.62
N GLY A 95 7.86 -16.22 21.37
CA GLY A 95 9.15 -16.79 21.00
C GLY A 95 10.15 -15.72 20.55
N THR A 96 11.21 -16.16 19.89
CA THR A 96 12.22 -15.29 19.31
C THR A 96 12.14 -15.36 17.80
N ALA A 97 12.07 -14.20 17.14
CA ALA A 97 12.11 -14.14 15.67
C ALA A 97 13.50 -14.46 15.16
N ARG A 98 13.59 -15.28 14.14
CA ARG A 98 14.79 -15.54 13.37
C ARG A 98 14.52 -15.41 11.90
N PHE A 99 15.39 -14.70 11.22
CA PHE A 99 15.32 -14.56 9.78
C PHE A 99 15.95 -15.77 9.09
N SER A 100 15.33 -16.25 8.02
CA SER A 100 15.92 -17.33 7.23
C SER A 100 17.24 -16.88 6.58
N SER A 101 18.13 -17.79 6.28
CA SER A 101 19.42 -17.52 5.61
C SER A 101 19.26 -16.86 4.23
N GLN A 102 18.09 -16.98 3.62
CA GLN A 102 17.75 -16.38 2.33
C GLN A 102 17.10 -14.99 2.47
N MET A 103 16.93 -14.50 3.70
CA MET A 103 16.33 -13.18 3.95
C MET A 103 17.28 -12.09 3.46
N ARG A 104 16.79 -11.31 2.49
CA ARG A 104 17.47 -10.09 2.02
C ARG A 104 16.56 -8.92 2.28
N TYR A 105 17.07 -7.95 3.00
CA TYR A 105 16.35 -6.73 3.33
C TYR A 105 17.29 -5.53 3.27
N VAL A 106 16.72 -4.35 3.12
CA VAL A 106 17.44 -3.07 3.11
C VAL A 106 16.71 -2.12 4.06
N ALA A 107 17.47 -1.35 4.83
CA ALA A 107 16.91 -0.25 5.61
C ALA A 107 16.65 0.94 4.67
N ASN A 108 15.41 1.44 4.66
CA ASN A 108 15.05 2.65 3.94
C ASN A 108 15.49 3.91 4.73
N ASN A 109 15.33 5.10 4.13
CA ASN A 109 15.67 6.37 4.75
C ASN A 109 14.89 6.67 6.05
N LYS A 110 13.79 5.96 6.29
CA LYS A 110 12.98 6.06 7.52
C LYS A 110 13.41 5.07 8.60
N GLY A 111 14.42 4.24 8.33
CA GLY A 111 14.90 3.19 9.24
C GLY A 111 14.04 1.91 9.23
N GLU A 112 13.06 1.79 8.34
CA GLU A 112 12.24 0.58 8.19
C GLU A 112 12.99 -0.47 7.37
N LEU A 113 12.85 -1.74 7.75
CA LEU A 113 13.45 -2.85 7.05
C LEU A 113 12.53 -3.35 5.93
N VAL A 114 12.94 -3.14 4.70
CA VAL A 114 12.16 -3.52 3.50
C VAL A 114 12.73 -4.78 2.89
N VAL A 115 11.88 -5.78 2.67
CA VAL A 115 12.27 -7.09 2.11
C VAL A 115 12.49 -6.97 0.60
N ILE A 116 13.68 -7.33 0.14
CA ILE A 116 14.07 -7.36 -1.28
C ILE A 116 14.27 -8.79 -1.82
N GLY A 117 14.20 -9.80 -0.96
CA GLY A 117 14.26 -11.19 -1.36
C GLY A 117 12.91 -11.74 -1.82
N ARG A 118 12.93 -12.71 -2.75
CA ARG A 118 11.70 -13.36 -3.26
C ARG A 118 11.21 -14.51 -2.39
N SER A 119 12.12 -15.13 -1.63
CA SER A 119 11.83 -16.31 -0.79
C SER A 119 12.30 -16.01 0.64
N CYS A 120 11.64 -15.04 1.26
CA CYS A 120 11.97 -14.62 2.62
C CYS A 120 10.99 -15.24 3.61
N GLU A 121 11.50 -15.71 4.72
CA GLU A 121 10.72 -16.32 5.78
C GLU A 121 11.20 -15.82 7.15
N VAL A 122 10.24 -15.53 8.02
CA VAL A 122 10.47 -15.26 9.44
C VAL A 122 10.04 -16.50 10.21
N VAL A 123 10.93 -17.03 11.03
CA VAL A 123 10.73 -18.24 11.82
C VAL A 123 10.70 -17.84 13.29
N ILE A 124 9.71 -18.32 14.02
CA ILE A 124 9.60 -18.10 15.47
C ILE A 124 10.10 -19.35 16.19
N HIS A 125 11.10 -19.17 17.04
CA HIS A 125 11.65 -20.23 17.89
C HIS A 125 11.19 -20.03 19.32
N ASP A 126 10.97 -21.15 20.04
CA ASP A 126 10.74 -21.13 21.48
C ASP A 126 12.07 -20.98 22.26
N ASP A 127 11.97 -20.86 23.57
CA ASP A 127 13.13 -20.72 24.48
C ASP A 127 14.10 -21.92 24.44
N ILE A 128 13.66 -23.05 23.86
CA ILE A 128 14.46 -24.28 23.72
C ILE A 128 15.09 -24.34 22.30
N GLY A 129 14.85 -23.35 21.44
CA GLY A 129 15.39 -23.27 20.09
C GLY A 129 14.62 -24.10 19.04
N ARG A 130 13.41 -24.60 19.37
CA ARG A 130 12.57 -25.30 18.41
C ARG A 130 11.74 -24.34 17.60
N GLU A 131 11.63 -24.60 16.30
CA GLU A 131 10.75 -23.87 15.39
C GLU A 131 9.28 -24.10 15.79
N ARG A 132 8.55 -23.01 16.06
CA ARG A 132 7.12 -23.01 16.36
C ARG A 132 6.29 -22.65 15.15
N GLU A 133 6.72 -21.60 14.46
CA GLU A 133 5.98 -21.04 13.34
C GLU A 133 6.93 -20.59 12.26
N ARG A 134 6.47 -20.68 11.02
CA ARG A 134 7.19 -20.21 9.84
C ARG A 134 6.25 -19.37 8.98
N HIS A 135 6.61 -18.13 8.77
CA HIS A 135 5.83 -17.17 8.02
C HIS A 135 6.57 -16.71 6.78
N LYS A 136 5.94 -16.86 5.61
CA LYS A 136 6.48 -16.33 4.36
C LYS A 136 6.21 -14.84 4.29
N VAL A 137 7.24 -14.08 3.97
CA VAL A 137 7.17 -12.64 3.82
C VAL A 137 7.40 -12.29 2.35
N PRO A 138 6.45 -11.61 1.69
CA PRO A 138 6.57 -11.27 0.29
C PRO A 138 7.59 -10.16 0.05
N TYR A 139 8.06 -10.06 -1.21
CA TYR A 139 8.89 -8.97 -1.67
C TYR A 139 8.17 -7.62 -1.49
N GLY A 140 8.86 -6.64 -0.96
CA GLY A 140 8.34 -5.31 -0.70
C GLY A 140 7.61 -5.16 0.64
N ALA A 141 7.56 -6.21 1.45
CA ALA A 141 7.02 -6.12 2.80
C ALA A 141 7.96 -5.33 3.72
N ILE A 142 7.36 -4.61 4.65
CA ILE A 142 8.05 -3.90 5.72
C ILE A 142 8.09 -4.82 6.93
N LEU A 143 9.28 -5.11 7.43
CA LEU A 143 9.50 -5.87 8.65
C LEU A 143 9.37 -4.94 9.85
N LEU A 144 8.55 -5.32 10.81
CA LEU A 144 8.34 -4.58 12.07
C LEU A 144 9.15 -5.17 13.22
N VAL A 145 9.90 -6.23 12.96
CA VAL A 145 10.71 -6.96 13.94
C VAL A 145 12.15 -7.14 13.43
N GLN A 146 13.07 -7.29 14.37
CA GLN A 146 14.48 -7.52 14.07
C GLN A 146 14.88 -9.00 14.27
N ASP A 147 15.97 -9.42 13.67
CA ASP A 147 16.51 -10.77 13.89
C ASP A 147 16.98 -10.94 15.33
N GLY A 148 16.48 -11.97 16.01
CA GLY A 148 16.74 -12.23 17.41
C GLY A 148 15.82 -11.49 18.39
N GLU A 149 14.83 -10.75 17.94
CA GLU A 149 13.88 -10.04 18.80
C GLU A 149 12.90 -11.00 19.48
N ALA A 150 12.62 -10.76 20.76
CA ALA A 150 11.61 -11.50 21.50
C ALA A 150 10.20 -11.02 21.13
N ILE A 151 9.35 -11.93 20.68
CA ILE A 151 8.02 -11.66 20.12
C ILE A 151 6.95 -12.20 21.03
N LYS A 152 5.85 -11.46 21.14
CA LYS A 152 4.63 -11.90 21.85
C LYS A 152 3.57 -12.36 20.83
N ALA A 153 2.73 -13.29 21.24
CA ALA A 153 1.56 -13.70 20.47
C ALA A 153 0.66 -12.48 20.17
N GLY A 154 0.22 -12.34 18.91
CA GLY A 154 -0.52 -11.20 18.39
C GLY A 154 0.32 -10.03 17.91
N GLN A 155 1.65 -10.09 18.02
CA GLN A 155 2.53 -9.05 17.48
C GLN A 155 2.65 -9.19 15.96
N THR A 156 2.50 -8.06 15.24
CA THR A 156 2.68 -8.03 13.79
C THR A 156 4.17 -8.13 13.45
N LEU A 157 4.51 -9.06 12.58
CA LEU A 157 5.88 -9.33 12.13
C LEU A 157 6.24 -8.55 10.89
N ALA A 158 5.33 -8.49 9.92
CA ALA A 158 5.52 -7.81 8.65
C ALA A 158 4.18 -7.30 8.11
N THR A 159 4.24 -6.22 7.35
CA THR A 159 3.09 -5.64 6.64
C THR A 159 3.43 -5.38 5.18
N TRP A 160 2.44 -5.48 4.29
CA TRP A 160 2.59 -5.17 2.86
C TRP A 160 1.27 -4.76 2.24
N ASP A 161 1.32 -4.14 1.07
CA ASP A 161 0.13 -3.85 0.28
C ASP A 161 -0.16 -5.03 -0.66
N PRO A 162 -1.31 -5.73 -0.51
CA PRO A 162 -1.68 -6.85 -1.37
C PRO A 162 -2.12 -6.42 -2.78
N HIS A 163 -2.44 -5.13 -2.98
CA HIS A 163 -2.97 -4.61 -4.23
C HIS A 163 -1.89 -4.13 -5.19
N THR A 164 -0.70 -3.85 -4.69
CA THR A 164 0.41 -3.38 -5.51
C THR A 164 1.68 -4.19 -5.25
N ARG A 165 2.46 -4.38 -6.29
CA ARG A 165 3.81 -4.93 -6.18
C ARG A 165 4.80 -3.79 -6.38
N PRO A 166 5.54 -3.37 -5.33
CA PRO A 166 6.51 -2.31 -5.46
C PRO A 166 7.74 -2.77 -6.26
N MET A 167 8.36 -1.86 -7.00
CA MET A 167 9.72 -1.99 -7.51
C MET A 167 10.63 -1.16 -6.63
N ILE A 168 11.56 -1.81 -5.94
CA ILE A 168 12.40 -1.22 -4.91
C ILE A 168 13.85 -1.18 -5.39
N THR A 169 14.54 -0.08 -5.11
CA THR A 169 15.97 0.03 -5.39
C THR A 169 16.82 -0.52 -4.24
N GLU A 170 17.89 -1.24 -4.61
CA GLU A 170 18.92 -1.70 -3.67
C GLU A 170 20.05 -0.67 -3.50
N HIS A 171 20.12 0.33 -4.37
CA HIS A 171 21.18 1.33 -4.42
C HIS A 171 20.60 2.74 -4.26
N ALA A 172 21.31 3.60 -3.55
CA ALA A 172 21.01 5.02 -3.49
C ALA A 172 21.65 5.73 -4.68
N GLY A 173 21.01 6.77 -5.17
CA GLY A 173 21.55 7.58 -6.27
C GLY A 173 20.53 8.52 -6.90
N MET A 174 20.93 9.24 -7.92
CA MET A 174 20.07 10.14 -8.67
C MET A 174 19.39 9.39 -9.83
N VAL A 175 18.09 9.58 -9.98
CA VAL A 175 17.27 8.93 -11.00
C VAL A 175 17.54 9.55 -12.38
N LYS A 176 17.83 8.71 -13.35
CA LYS A 176 17.86 9.07 -14.78
C LYS A 176 16.95 8.13 -15.55
N PHE A 177 16.01 8.71 -16.29
CA PHE A 177 15.14 7.94 -17.17
C PHE A 177 15.78 7.69 -18.53
N GLU A 178 15.56 6.51 -19.06
CA GLU A 178 15.95 6.13 -20.40
C GLU A 178 14.73 5.55 -21.12
N ASN A 179 14.47 6.02 -22.34
CA ASN A 179 13.31 5.63 -23.15
C ASN A 179 11.95 5.89 -22.46
N VAL A 180 11.86 6.90 -21.62
CA VAL A 180 10.60 7.34 -21.02
C VAL A 180 10.07 8.53 -21.82
N GLU A 181 9.21 8.24 -22.80
CA GLU A 181 8.61 9.24 -23.68
C GLU A 181 7.09 9.24 -23.49
N GLU A 182 6.55 10.44 -23.22
CA GLU A 182 5.12 10.62 -23.04
C GLU A 182 4.36 10.36 -24.35
N GLY A 183 3.31 9.53 -24.28
CA GLY A 183 2.52 9.12 -25.45
C GLY A 183 3.11 7.97 -26.27
N VAL A 184 4.34 7.53 -25.99
CA VAL A 184 5.03 6.41 -26.66
C VAL A 184 5.22 5.23 -25.71
N THR A 185 5.92 5.43 -24.61
CA THR A 185 6.23 4.41 -23.60
C THR A 185 5.49 4.61 -22.29
N VAL A 186 5.10 5.86 -21.99
CA VAL A 186 4.34 6.22 -20.82
C VAL A 186 3.17 7.12 -21.18
N ALA A 187 2.06 6.98 -20.42
CA ALA A 187 0.92 7.89 -20.48
C ALA A 187 0.81 8.64 -19.17
N LYS A 188 0.56 9.94 -19.26
CA LYS A 188 0.21 10.73 -18.08
C LYS A 188 -1.26 10.52 -17.77
N GLN A 189 -1.54 9.92 -16.63
CA GLN A 189 -2.89 9.74 -16.10
C GLN A 189 -3.09 10.72 -14.96
N THR A 190 -4.08 11.60 -15.10
CA THR A 190 -4.47 12.52 -14.03
C THR A 190 -5.65 11.90 -13.30
N ASP A 191 -5.57 11.83 -11.99
CA ASP A 191 -6.67 11.42 -11.13
C ASP A 191 -7.62 12.62 -11.00
N ASP A 192 -8.85 12.45 -11.48
CA ASP A 192 -9.88 13.50 -11.49
C ASP A 192 -10.29 13.93 -10.07
N VAL A 193 -10.04 13.12 -9.05
CA VAL A 193 -10.40 13.40 -7.66
C VAL A 193 -9.31 14.15 -6.92
N THR A 194 -8.05 13.73 -7.11
CA THR A 194 -6.89 14.30 -6.39
C THR A 194 -6.13 15.34 -7.20
N GLY A 195 -6.37 15.43 -8.51
CA GLY A 195 -5.62 16.29 -9.43
C GLY A 195 -4.17 15.89 -9.64
N LEU A 196 -3.72 14.80 -9.02
CA LEU A 196 -2.35 14.30 -9.13
C LEU A 196 -2.15 13.60 -10.48
N SER A 197 -1.07 13.98 -11.17
CA SER A 197 -0.68 13.33 -12.41
C SER A 197 0.34 12.25 -12.13
N THR A 198 0.04 11.02 -12.54
CA THR A 198 0.94 9.87 -12.46
C THR A 198 1.34 9.41 -13.85
N LEU A 199 2.57 8.88 -13.97
CA LEU A 199 3.06 8.29 -15.23
C LEU A 199 2.81 6.78 -15.17
N VAL A 200 2.04 6.28 -16.12
CA VAL A 200 1.73 4.86 -16.27
C VAL A 200 2.41 4.33 -17.51
N VAL A 201 3.14 3.23 -17.39
CA VAL A 201 3.81 2.56 -18.50
C VAL A 201 2.79 1.92 -19.42
N ILE A 202 2.77 2.30 -20.68
CA ILE A 202 1.88 1.75 -21.70
C ILE A 202 2.62 0.78 -22.61
N ASP A 203 1.88 -0.13 -23.23
CA ASP A 203 2.45 -0.98 -24.29
C ASP A 203 2.60 -0.13 -25.56
N GLY A 204 3.83 0.18 -25.90
CA GLY A 204 4.14 0.96 -27.10
C GLY A 204 3.62 0.24 -28.34
N LYS A 205 2.46 0.65 -28.85
CA LYS A 205 1.91 0.12 -30.10
C LYS A 205 2.94 0.26 -31.19
N ARG A 206 3.29 -0.87 -31.81
CA ARG A 206 4.07 -0.95 -33.06
C ARG A 206 3.52 0.06 -34.07
N ARG A 207 4.13 1.23 -34.21
CA ARG A 207 4.04 2.00 -35.46
C ARG A 207 4.95 1.32 -36.46
N SER A 208 4.32 0.83 -37.52
CA SER A 208 4.90 0.10 -38.63
C SER A 208 6.19 0.73 -39.15
N SER A 209 7.08 -0.12 -39.44
CA SER A 209 8.19 -0.19 -40.37
C SER A 209 9.58 -0.24 -39.73
N SER A 210 10.21 -1.37 -40.02
CA SER A 210 11.66 -1.65 -39.94
C SER A 210 12.37 -1.42 -38.59
N ALA A 211 12.66 -2.55 -37.91
CA ALA A 211 13.79 -2.73 -36.99
C ALA A 211 13.85 -1.82 -35.73
N SER A 212 12.76 -1.38 -35.16
CA SER A 212 12.80 -0.77 -33.84
C SER A 212 12.71 -1.85 -32.75
N LYS A 213 13.82 -2.07 -32.05
CA LYS A 213 13.85 -2.73 -30.72
C LYS A 213 12.69 -2.19 -29.92
N LEU A 214 11.95 -3.09 -29.26
CA LEU A 214 10.94 -2.68 -28.27
C LEU A 214 11.62 -1.74 -27.26
N LEU A 215 11.37 -0.44 -27.37
CA LEU A 215 11.84 0.56 -26.43
C LEU A 215 11.11 0.32 -25.10
N ARG A 216 11.83 -0.22 -24.12
CA ARG A 216 11.30 -0.39 -22.76
C ARG A 216 11.73 0.80 -21.94
N PRO A 217 10.82 1.47 -21.23
CA PRO A 217 11.19 2.53 -20.31
C PRO A 217 12.04 1.92 -19.18
N THR A 218 13.18 2.53 -18.94
CA THR A 218 14.17 2.04 -17.99
C THR A 218 14.61 3.17 -17.07
N VAL A 219 14.91 2.85 -15.82
CA VAL A 219 15.54 3.78 -14.88
C VAL A 219 16.98 3.35 -14.66
N LYS A 220 17.88 4.30 -14.69
CA LYS A 220 19.30 4.18 -14.30
C LYS A 220 19.54 5.03 -13.07
N LEU A 221 20.49 4.63 -12.24
CA LEU A 221 20.93 5.40 -11.10
C LEU A 221 22.30 5.99 -11.37
N LEU A 222 22.41 7.27 -11.08
CA LEU A 222 23.66 8.04 -11.19
C LEU A 222 24.22 8.34 -9.80
N ASP A 223 25.53 8.35 -9.69
CA ASP A 223 26.26 8.84 -8.53
C ASP A 223 26.27 10.38 -8.49
N GLU A 224 26.76 10.96 -7.40
CA GLU A 224 26.94 12.42 -7.22
C GLU A 224 27.75 13.09 -8.34
N ASN A 225 28.61 12.33 -9.02
CA ASN A 225 29.42 12.78 -10.15
C ASN A 225 28.71 12.65 -11.51
N GLY A 226 27.45 12.18 -11.55
CA GLY A 226 26.70 11.95 -12.79
C GLY A 226 27.11 10.68 -13.55
N LEU A 227 27.92 9.79 -12.94
CA LEU A 227 28.31 8.50 -13.50
C LEU A 227 27.27 7.43 -13.17
N GLU A 228 27.07 6.46 -14.09
CA GLU A 228 26.15 5.34 -13.85
C GLU A 228 26.69 4.45 -12.73
N ILE A 229 25.87 4.17 -11.71
CA ILE A 229 26.21 3.26 -10.62
C ILE A 229 26.23 1.84 -11.17
N CYS A 230 27.33 1.13 -10.95
CA CYS A 230 27.48 -0.26 -11.36
C CYS A 230 27.15 -1.22 -10.22
N ILE A 231 26.69 -2.42 -10.57
CA ILE A 231 26.47 -3.50 -9.60
C ILE A 231 27.83 -3.87 -8.98
N PRO A 232 27.92 -3.99 -7.63
CA PRO A 232 29.15 -4.32 -6.94
C PRO A 232 29.83 -5.56 -7.51
N GLY A 233 31.10 -5.42 -7.92
CA GLY A 233 31.89 -6.50 -8.53
C GLY A 233 31.70 -6.70 -10.04
N THR A 234 30.92 -5.84 -10.71
CA THR A 234 30.72 -5.87 -12.16
C THR A 234 30.82 -4.48 -12.79
N THR A 235 31.05 -4.42 -14.09
CA THR A 235 30.98 -3.16 -14.87
C THR A 235 29.59 -2.87 -15.43
N THR A 236 28.58 -3.65 -15.02
CA THR A 236 27.22 -3.52 -15.54
C THR A 236 26.50 -2.42 -14.76
N PRO A 237 25.92 -1.41 -15.41
CA PRO A 237 25.19 -0.34 -14.75
C PRO A 237 23.90 -0.89 -14.12
N VAL A 238 23.54 -0.33 -12.98
CA VAL A 238 22.25 -0.61 -12.33
C VAL A 238 21.14 -0.01 -13.18
N SER A 239 20.42 -0.85 -13.89
CA SER A 239 19.28 -0.45 -14.71
C SER A 239 18.07 -1.32 -14.43
N MET A 240 16.91 -0.71 -14.28
CA MET A 240 15.65 -1.41 -14.03
C MET A 240 14.63 -1.00 -15.07
N ALA A 241 14.12 -1.99 -15.83
CA ALA A 241 13.07 -1.76 -16.81
C ALA A 241 11.69 -1.79 -16.13
N PHE A 242 10.86 -0.82 -16.44
CA PHE A 242 9.49 -0.77 -15.96
C PHE A 242 8.60 -1.70 -16.80
N PRO A 243 7.83 -2.59 -16.17
CA PRO A 243 6.84 -3.41 -16.87
C PRO A 243 5.63 -2.57 -17.31
N VAL A 244 4.91 -3.04 -18.30
CA VAL A 244 3.66 -2.44 -18.77
C VAL A 244 2.64 -2.43 -17.63
N GLY A 245 1.95 -1.31 -17.46
CA GLY A 245 1.00 -1.09 -16.37
C GLY A 245 1.62 -0.62 -15.05
N ALA A 246 2.95 -0.50 -14.98
CA ALA A 246 3.58 0.07 -13.79
C ALA A 246 3.30 1.58 -13.67
N VAL A 247 2.98 2.01 -12.47
CA VAL A 247 2.81 3.41 -12.08
C VAL A 247 4.13 3.91 -11.53
N ILE A 248 4.76 4.86 -12.23
CA ILE A 248 6.05 5.43 -11.83
C ILE A 248 5.81 6.45 -10.71
N THR A 249 6.48 6.28 -9.57
CA THR A 249 6.32 7.14 -8.39
C THR A 249 7.43 8.17 -8.20
N ILE A 250 8.49 8.05 -9.01
CA ILE A 250 9.69 8.91 -8.96
C ILE A 250 9.72 9.88 -10.14
N ARG A 251 10.54 10.93 -10.00
CA ARG A 251 10.77 11.93 -11.03
C ARG A 251 12.22 11.87 -11.53
N GLU A 252 12.43 12.33 -12.75
CA GLU A 252 13.79 12.49 -13.29
C GLU A 252 14.60 13.48 -12.45
N GLY A 253 15.85 13.12 -12.15
CA GLY A 253 16.71 13.92 -11.28
C GLY A 253 16.40 13.86 -9.79
N GLN A 254 15.44 13.02 -9.37
CA GLN A 254 15.14 12.80 -7.96
C GLN A 254 16.22 11.93 -7.31
N GLU A 255 16.66 12.30 -6.13
CA GLU A 255 17.52 11.48 -5.30
C GLU A 255 16.68 10.38 -4.62
N VAL A 256 17.12 9.13 -4.74
CA VAL A 256 16.48 7.95 -4.13
C VAL A 256 17.46 7.26 -3.20
N GLY A 257 16.95 6.83 -2.05
CA GLY A 257 17.69 6.04 -1.08
C GLY A 257 17.57 4.54 -1.32
N LYS A 258 18.36 3.76 -0.61
CA LYS A 258 18.20 2.31 -0.59
C LYS A 258 16.82 1.97 0.00
N GLY A 259 16.12 1.03 -0.62
CA GLY A 259 14.80 0.62 -0.15
C GLY A 259 13.63 1.49 -0.63
N ASP A 260 13.89 2.55 -1.40
CA ASP A 260 12.83 3.40 -1.94
C ASP A 260 12.08 2.73 -3.09
N VAL A 261 10.79 3.03 -3.19
CA VAL A 261 9.90 2.50 -4.23
C VAL A 261 10.00 3.37 -5.48
N LEU A 262 10.47 2.80 -6.59
CA LEU A 262 10.59 3.47 -7.88
C LEU A 262 9.29 3.46 -8.68
N ALA A 263 8.57 2.35 -8.63
CA ALA A 263 7.28 2.18 -9.29
C ALA A 263 6.41 1.17 -8.55
N ARG A 264 5.13 1.24 -8.76
CA ARG A 264 4.14 0.28 -8.24
C ARG A 264 3.45 -0.42 -9.40
N ILE A 265 3.40 -1.73 -9.36
CA ILE A 265 2.70 -2.54 -10.35
C ILE A 265 1.36 -2.94 -9.72
N PRO A 266 0.23 -2.41 -10.24
CA PRO A 266 -1.08 -2.84 -9.77
C PRO A 266 -1.24 -4.35 -10.00
N GLN A 267 -1.57 -5.09 -8.95
CA GLN A 267 -2.01 -6.46 -9.11
C GLN A 267 -3.50 -6.42 -9.43
N ALA A 268 -3.83 -6.72 -10.69
CA ALA A 268 -5.21 -6.97 -11.04
C ALA A 268 -5.69 -8.15 -10.16
N SER A 269 -6.58 -7.86 -9.21
CA SER A 269 -7.38 -8.91 -8.60
C SER A 269 -7.97 -9.69 -9.76
N SER A 270 -7.76 -11.00 -9.78
CA SER A 270 -8.24 -11.87 -10.86
C SER A 270 -9.69 -11.48 -11.13
N LYS A 271 -9.93 -10.82 -12.28
CA LYS A 271 -11.28 -10.61 -12.75
C LYS A 271 -11.87 -12.00 -12.80
N THR A 272 -12.88 -12.26 -11.98
CA THR A 272 -13.73 -13.43 -12.12
C THR A 272 -14.12 -13.47 -13.58
N ARG A 273 -13.63 -14.45 -14.34
CA ARG A 273 -14.10 -14.69 -15.70
C ARG A 273 -15.59 -14.86 -15.55
N ASP A 274 -16.36 -13.90 -16.03
CA ASP A 274 -17.77 -14.12 -16.29
C ASP A 274 -17.86 -15.31 -17.22
N ILE A 275 -18.27 -16.43 -16.66
CA ILE A 275 -18.68 -17.59 -17.44
C ILE A 275 -20.10 -17.24 -17.88
N THR A 276 -20.21 -16.68 -19.09
CA THR A 276 -21.46 -16.65 -19.85
C THR A 276 -21.73 -18.05 -20.36
#